data_bf528ecb9d2485f06f39c8cd925b1a76
#
_entry.id   bf528ecb9d2485f06f39c8cd925b1a76
#
_cell.length_a   1.000
_cell.length_b   1.000
_cell.length_c   1.000
_cell.angle_alpha   90.00
_cell.angle_beta   90.00
_cell.angle_gamma   90.00
#
_symmetry.space_group_name_H-M   'P 1'
#
loop_
_entity.id
_entity.type
_entity.pdbx_description
1 polymer ?
#
loop_
_entity_poly.entity_id
_entity_poly.type
_entity_poly.pdbx_seq_one_letter_code
_entity_poly.pdbx_strand_id
1 'polypeptide(L)'
;MTGARVPMGGWVISLEKLDTLEIREGAAVAGAGVLLRDLHAEASATVQVYPPDPTEITASVGGTIATNASGARSFRYGGTRRHVLALRVMLADGTVRRYQRGQKIDFETGSVPLPRTSKHTAGYYLRPGMDWVDMFIGSEGTLGVVTQAELRLLPAPAALLGGVVFFDDDDRAMDAVEAWRADPSMRMIEYFDRGSLDLLHRPAGAAILFEQELASEDDPVVDSWIQRLAGSMDSWFALSARDRESFRQFRHALPERVNDTVRRNGFLKLGSDYAVPAERNREMLAYYRRRLEAQFPGRYVIFGHVGDAHLHVNILPASDEDCLRGSELMLEFARKAVSLGGTVSAEHGLGKRKAHLLGLQYGASDLERM
;
A
#
# COMPACT_ATOMS: atom_id res chain seq x y z
N MET A 1 9.73 5.09 8.08
CA MET A 1 9.29 6.30 7.36
C MET A 1 8.49 7.24 8.24
N THR A 2 7.44 6.79 8.93
CA THR A 2 6.55 7.64 9.76
C THR A 2 7.06 7.90 11.18
N GLY A 3 7.96 7.07 11.69
CA GLY A 3 8.48 7.18 13.06
C GLY A 3 7.49 6.77 14.16
N ALA A 4 6.37 6.13 13.83
CA ALA A 4 5.36 5.71 14.80
C ALA A 4 5.95 4.84 15.93
N ARG A 5 6.83 3.90 15.57
CA ARG A 5 7.46 2.94 16.50
C ARG A 5 8.71 3.47 17.22
N VAL A 6 9.20 4.67 16.87
CA VAL A 6 10.41 5.21 17.49
C VAL A 6 10.06 5.79 18.85
N PRO A 7 10.63 5.27 19.96
CA PRO A 7 10.36 5.80 21.28
C PRO A 7 10.98 7.19 21.45
N MET A 8 10.29 8.06 22.15
CA MET A 8 10.78 9.38 22.57
C MET A 8 10.94 9.43 24.10
N GLY A 9 11.40 8.35 24.70
CA GLY A 9 11.38 8.05 26.13
C GLY A 9 10.26 7.08 26.48
N GLY A 10 10.18 6.66 27.75
CA GLY A 10 9.16 5.73 28.25
C GLY A 10 9.49 4.25 27.97
N TRP A 11 8.44 3.43 27.81
CA TRP A 11 8.54 1.99 27.67
C TRP A 11 8.29 1.54 26.23
N VAL A 12 9.01 0.51 25.79
CA VAL A 12 8.72 -0.24 24.57
C VAL A 12 8.10 -1.58 24.93
N ILE A 13 6.89 -1.83 24.47
CA ILE A 13 6.19 -3.10 24.66
C ILE A 13 6.36 -3.93 23.38
N SER A 14 7.08 -5.07 23.48
CA SER A 14 7.16 -6.03 22.38
C SER A 14 5.96 -6.96 22.42
N LEU A 15 5.35 -7.19 21.25
CA LEU A 15 4.24 -8.12 21.04
C LEU A 15 4.70 -9.41 20.35
N GLU A 16 6.00 -9.60 20.14
CA GLU A 16 6.57 -10.73 19.40
C GLU A 16 6.15 -12.10 19.96
N LYS A 17 5.93 -12.19 21.28
CA LYS A 17 5.50 -13.43 21.94
C LYS A 17 4.00 -13.73 21.78
N LEU A 18 3.23 -12.85 21.15
CA LEU A 18 1.84 -13.10 20.77
C LEU A 18 1.80 -13.70 19.35
N ASP A 19 2.39 -14.86 19.19
CA ASP A 19 2.71 -15.51 17.90
C ASP A 19 1.84 -16.72 17.56
N THR A 20 0.77 -16.95 18.31
CA THR A 20 -0.17 -18.04 18.06
C THR A 20 -0.92 -17.81 16.75
N LEU A 21 -0.99 -18.83 15.90
CA LEU A 21 -1.70 -18.81 14.61
C LEU A 21 -2.55 -20.08 14.46
N GLU A 22 -3.81 -19.89 14.14
CA GLU A 22 -4.74 -20.98 13.84
C GLU A 22 -5.46 -20.67 12.52
N ILE A 23 -5.36 -21.55 11.54
CA ILE A 23 -6.07 -21.44 10.26
C ILE A 23 -7.36 -22.26 10.34
N ARG A 24 -8.45 -21.64 9.89
CA ARG A 24 -9.79 -22.23 9.76
C ARG A 24 -10.31 -22.02 8.35
N GLU A 25 -11.37 -22.70 7.99
CA GLU A 25 -12.07 -22.44 6.73
C GLU A 25 -12.59 -20.99 6.69
N GLY A 26 -12.12 -20.20 5.73
CA GLY A 26 -12.50 -18.80 5.54
C GLY A 26 -11.92 -17.81 6.57
N ALA A 27 -11.14 -18.26 7.55
CA ALA A 27 -10.61 -17.38 8.58
C ALA A 27 -9.26 -17.82 9.17
N ALA A 28 -8.53 -16.88 9.76
CA ALA A 28 -7.36 -17.13 10.60
C ALA A 28 -7.52 -16.40 11.93
N VAL A 29 -7.15 -17.04 13.04
CA VAL A 29 -6.99 -16.40 14.35
C VAL A 29 -5.50 -16.23 14.60
N ALA A 30 -5.04 -14.99 14.63
CA ALA A 30 -3.62 -14.65 14.72
C ALA A 30 -3.35 -13.72 15.90
N GLY A 31 -2.34 -14.05 16.69
CA GLY A 31 -1.75 -13.13 17.67
C GLY A 31 -1.10 -11.94 16.98
N ALA A 32 -1.00 -10.81 17.67
CA ALA A 32 -0.49 -9.57 17.08
C ALA A 32 0.97 -9.65 16.61
N GLY A 33 1.77 -10.56 17.19
CA GLY A 33 3.16 -10.81 16.82
C GLY A 33 3.38 -11.73 15.62
N VAL A 34 2.33 -12.44 15.16
CA VAL A 34 2.41 -13.28 13.96
C VAL A 34 2.89 -12.45 12.76
N LEU A 35 3.87 -12.95 12.03
CA LEU A 35 4.38 -12.27 10.84
C LEU A 35 3.51 -12.59 9.61
N LEU A 36 3.38 -11.63 8.71
CA LEU A 36 2.58 -11.84 7.48
C LEU A 36 3.08 -13.01 6.65
N ARG A 37 4.41 -13.20 6.55
CA ARG A 37 4.98 -14.34 5.82
C ARG A 37 4.46 -15.67 6.34
N ASP A 38 4.33 -15.81 7.68
CA ASP A 38 3.92 -17.04 8.34
C ASP A 38 2.39 -17.24 8.13
N LEU A 39 1.61 -16.17 8.27
CA LEU A 39 0.18 -16.18 7.95
C LEU A 39 -0.08 -16.58 6.49
N HIS A 40 0.68 -15.99 5.53
CA HIS A 40 0.53 -16.32 4.11
C HIS A 40 0.91 -17.77 3.81
N ALA A 41 1.99 -18.28 4.42
CA ALA A 41 2.42 -19.67 4.25
C ALA A 41 1.38 -20.67 4.76
N GLU A 42 0.89 -20.48 6.00
CA GLU A 42 -0.10 -21.35 6.61
C GLU A 42 -1.46 -21.29 5.89
N ALA A 43 -1.92 -20.09 5.46
CA ALA A 43 -3.13 -19.96 4.66
C ALA A 43 -2.99 -20.69 3.31
N SER A 44 -1.85 -20.54 2.64
CA SER A 44 -1.57 -21.21 1.36
C SER A 44 -1.59 -22.73 1.46
N ALA A 45 -1.11 -23.30 2.58
CA ALA A 45 -1.14 -24.74 2.83
C ALA A 45 -2.58 -25.32 2.89
N THR A 46 -3.58 -24.45 3.13
CA THR A 46 -5.01 -24.83 3.14
C THR A 46 -5.76 -24.35 1.89
N VAL A 47 -5.05 -24.02 0.80
CA VAL A 47 -5.62 -23.49 -0.46
C VAL A 47 -6.43 -22.22 -0.23
N GLN A 48 -5.99 -21.41 0.74
CA GLN A 48 -6.58 -20.11 1.06
C GLN A 48 -5.53 -19.00 0.96
N VAL A 49 -5.98 -17.75 0.86
CA VAL A 49 -5.09 -16.57 0.82
C VAL A 49 -5.56 -15.51 1.80
N TYR A 50 -4.62 -14.84 2.45
CA TYR A 50 -4.84 -13.57 3.12
C TYR A 50 -4.46 -12.44 2.14
N PRO A 51 -5.43 -11.68 1.59
CA PRO A 51 -5.16 -10.79 0.46
C PRO A 51 -4.22 -9.60 0.73
N PRO A 52 -4.23 -8.92 1.90
CA PRO A 52 -3.30 -7.81 2.14
C PRO A 52 -1.84 -8.27 2.08
N ASP A 53 -1.05 -7.65 1.20
CA ASP A 53 0.33 -8.03 0.91
C ASP A 53 1.28 -6.81 0.87
N PRO A 54 1.46 -6.08 1.97
CA PRO A 54 2.45 -5.03 2.02
C PRO A 54 3.84 -5.58 1.67
N THR A 55 4.69 -4.72 1.08
CA THR A 55 6.05 -5.11 0.64
C THR A 55 6.88 -5.73 1.77
N GLU A 56 6.66 -5.31 3.01
CA GLU A 56 7.36 -5.84 4.19
C GLU A 56 6.65 -7.09 4.73
N ILE A 57 7.09 -8.24 4.27
CA ILE A 57 6.50 -9.54 4.66
C ILE A 57 6.83 -9.96 6.11
N THR A 58 7.80 -9.31 6.76
CA THR A 58 8.10 -9.49 8.18
C THR A 58 7.32 -8.55 9.08
N ALA A 59 6.39 -7.77 8.52
CA ALA A 59 5.45 -6.98 9.30
C ALA A 59 4.55 -7.90 10.14
N SER A 60 4.28 -7.50 11.38
CA SER A 60 3.38 -8.25 12.27
C SER A 60 1.91 -7.93 11.97
N VAL A 61 1.03 -8.89 12.21
CA VAL A 61 -0.43 -8.73 12.07
C VAL A 61 -0.93 -7.53 12.88
N GLY A 62 -0.52 -7.38 14.13
CA GLY A 62 -0.91 -6.22 14.94
C GLY A 62 -0.44 -4.89 14.35
N GLY A 63 0.76 -4.86 13.77
CA GLY A 63 1.30 -3.68 13.09
C GLY A 63 0.54 -3.32 11.82
N THR A 64 0.15 -4.30 11.02
CA THR A 64 -0.65 -4.07 9.80
C THR A 64 -2.06 -3.60 10.11
N ILE A 65 -2.66 -4.08 11.19
CA ILE A 65 -3.96 -3.59 11.68
C ILE A 65 -3.83 -2.16 12.19
N ALA A 66 -2.81 -1.87 13.01
CA ALA A 66 -2.61 -0.53 13.59
C ALA A 66 -2.42 0.56 12.52
N THR A 67 -1.87 0.23 11.35
CA THR A 67 -1.67 1.17 10.25
C THR A 67 -2.70 1.02 9.13
N ASN A 68 -3.66 0.09 9.23
CA ASN A 68 -4.53 -0.30 8.12
C ASN A 68 -3.71 -0.57 6.84
N ALA A 69 -2.66 -1.36 6.98
CA ALA A 69 -1.72 -1.62 5.89
C ALA A 69 -2.43 -2.19 4.67
N SER A 70 -1.93 -1.83 3.52
CA SER A 70 -2.36 -2.34 2.22
C SER A 70 -1.14 -2.73 1.39
N GLY A 71 -1.32 -3.13 0.16
CA GLY A 71 -0.26 -3.53 -0.76
C GLY A 71 -0.77 -3.47 -2.19
N ALA A 72 -0.05 -4.12 -3.11
CA ALA A 72 -0.37 -4.12 -4.52
C ALA A 72 -1.74 -4.76 -4.82
N ARG A 73 -2.08 -5.85 -4.12
CA ARG A 73 -3.34 -6.57 -4.30
C ARG A 73 -4.54 -5.89 -3.65
N SER A 74 -4.33 -4.81 -2.91
CA SER A 74 -5.43 -3.97 -2.39
C SER A 74 -6.27 -3.37 -3.50
N PHE A 75 -5.76 -3.27 -4.70
CA PHE A 75 -6.50 -2.86 -5.88
C PHE A 75 -7.79 -3.67 -6.05
N ARG A 76 -7.71 -5.00 -5.95
CA ARG A 76 -8.86 -5.90 -6.03
C ARG A 76 -9.54 -6.12 -4.70
N TYR A 77 -8.77 -6.41 -3.66
CA TYR A 77 -9.31 -6.98 -2.42
C TYR A 77 -9.48 -5.96 -1.30
N GLY A 78 -8.96 -4.75 -1.46
CA GLY A 78 -8.90 -3.75 -0.40
C GLY A 78 -7.77 -4.02 0.61
N GLY A 79 -7.56 -3.09 1.53
CA GLY A 79 -6.56 -3.19 2.58
C GLY A 79 -7.04 -4.01 3.80
N THR A 80 -6.21 -4.04 4.83
CA THR A 80 -6.41 -4.82 6.08
C THR A 80 -7.80 -4.66 6.68
N ARG A 81 -8.39 -3.45 6.67
CA ARG A 81 -9.73 -3.16 7.22
C ARG A 81 -10.82 -4.09 6.69
N ARG A 82 -10.77 -4.45 5.42
CA ARG A 82 -11.78 -5.35 4.81
C ARG A 82 -11.69 -6.80 5.29
N HIS A 83 -10.53 -7.17 5.85
CA HIS A 83 -10.22 -8.55 6.20
C HIS A 83 -10.20 -8.81 7.70
N VAL A 84 -10.40 -7.81 8.56
CA VAL A 84 -10.49 -8.01 10.00
C VAL A 84 -11.93 -8.28 10.40
N LEU A 85 -12.19 -9.43 11.01
CA LEU A 85 -13.49 -9.89 11.48
C LEU A 85 -13.71 -9.61 12.96
N ALA A 86 -12.66 -9.74 13.78
CA ALA A 86 -12.70 -9.43 15.21
C ALA A 86 -11.31 -9.02 15.70
N LEU A 87 -11.29 -8.29 16.80
CA LEU A 87 -10.07 -7.86 17.50
C LEU A 87 -10.17 -8.15 18.98
N ARG A 88 -9.06 -8.56 19.59
CA ARG A 88 -8.86 -8.48 21.03
C ARG A 88 -7.90 -7.34 21.29
N VAL A 89 -8.33 -6.37 22.09
CA VAL A 89 -7.60 -5.13 22.34
C VAL A 89 -7.41 -4.92 23.82
N MET A 90 -6.19 -4.61 24.24
CA MET A 90 -5.87 -4.15 25.59
C MET A 90 -5.97 -2.62 25.59
N LEU A 91 -6.82 -2.09 26.46
CA LEU A 91 -7.05 -0.66 26.66
C LEU A 91 -6.02 -0.06 27.63
N ALA A 92 -6.01 1.27 27.75
CA ALA A 92 -5.04 1.99 28.59
C ALA A 92 -5.17 1.67 30.10
N ASP A 93 -6.34 1.24 30.55
CA ASP A 93 -6.61 0.79 31.92
C ASP A 93 -6.18 -0.67 32.19
N GLY A 94 -5.61 -1.35 31.18
CA GLY A 94 -5.21 -2.75 31.25
C GLY A 94 -6.35 -3.76 31.00
N THR A 95 -7.58 -3.30 30.79
CA THR A 95 -8.68 -4.20 30.43
C THR A 95 -8.49 -4.74 29.02
N VAL A 96 -8.80 -6.03 28.82
CA VAL A 96 -8.78 -6.68 27.52
C VAL A 96 -10.22 -6.93 27.06
N ARG A 97 -10.58 -6.39 25.90
CA ARG A 97 -11.91 -6.55 25.32
C ARG A 97 -11.85 -7.20 23.96
N ARG A 98 -12.89 -7.95 23.60
CA ARG A 98 -13.09 -8.49 22.25
C ARG A 98 -14.17 -7.70 21.53
N TYR A 99 -13.85 -7.24 20.34
CA TYR A 99 -14.74 -6.52 19.43
C TYR A 99 -14.94 -7.31 18.16
N GLN A 100 -16.15 -7.28 17.62
CA GLN A 100 -16.52 -8.02 16.38
C GLN A 100 -17.08 -7.06 15.34
N ARG A 101 -16.94 -7.43 14.08
CA ARG A 101 -17.60 -6.71 12.97
C ARG A 101 -19.10 -6.59 13.21
N GLY A 102 -19.64 -5.39 12.93
CA GLY A 102 -21.05 -5.07 13.16
C GLY A 102 -21.38 -4.71 14.62
N GLN A 103 -20.45 -4.81 15.56
CA GLN A 103 -20.66 -4.37 16.93
C GLN A 103 -20.69 -2.83 16.97
N LYS A 104 -21.88 -2.28 17.17
CA LYS A 104 -22.09 -0.82 17.22
C LYS A 104 -21.29 -0.16 18.32
N ILE A 105 -20.78 1.01 18.03
CA ILE A 105 -20.17 1.92 19.02
C ILE A 105 -21.30 2.52 19.85
N ASP A 106 -21.11 2.57 21.16
CA ASP A 106 -22.11 2.97 22.17
C ASP A 106 -22.02 4.45 22.56
N PHE A 107 -21.24 5.23 21.83
CA PHE A 107 -21.14 6.69 21.96
C PHE A 107 -21.16 7.38 20.58
N GLU A 108 -21.35 8.69 20.57
CA GLU A 108 -21.35 9.47 19.35
C GLU A 108 -19.92 9.70 18.86
N THR A 109 -19.59 9.16 17.68
CA THR A 109 -18.24 9.27 17.09
C THR A 109 -18.06 10.48 16.18
N GLY A 110 -19.14 11.14 15.79
CA GLY A 110 -19.09 12.13 14.71
C GLY A 110 -18.69 11.51 13.35
N SER A 111 -18.40 12.38 12.40
CA SER A 111 -17.87 11.99 11.08
C SER A 111 -16.97 13.06 10.51
N VAL A 112 -15.99 12.66 9.68
CA VAL A 112 -15.12 13.56 8.94
C VAL A 112 -15.21 13.25 7.44
N PRO A 113 -14.99 14.24 6.56
CA PRO A 113 -14.95 14.01 5.12
C PRO A 113 -13.79 13.04 4.78
N LEU A 114 -14.12 11.92 4.14
CA LEU A 114 -13.08 10.99 3.65
C LEU A 114 -12.71 11.33 2.21
N PRO A 115 -11.42 11.15 1.83
CA PRO A 115 -10.99 11.32 0.46
C PRO A 115 -11.63 10.28 -0.45
N ARG A 116 -11.76 10.59 -1.75
CA ARG A 116 -12.32 9.68 -2.75
C ARG A 116 -11.26 8.74 -3.33
N THR A 117 -10.51 8.07 -2.45
CA THR A 117 -9.43 7.14 -2.80
C THR A 117 -9.75 5.72 -2.35
N SER A 118 -9.17 4.72 -3.01
CA SER A 118 -9.27 3.31 -2.58
C SER A 118 -8.50 3.03 -1.29
N LYS A 119 -7.43 3.79 -1.04
CA LYS A 119 -6.55 3.68 0.12
C LYS A 119 -6.55 4.99 0.91
N HIS A 120 -6.62 4.89 2.24
CA HIS A 120 -6.58 6.04 3.13
C HIS A 120 -6.22 5.62 4.55
N THR A 121 -5.20 6.27 5.13
CA THR A 121 -4.70 6.01 6.48
C THR A 121 -4.35 7.30 7.25
N ALA A 122 -4.79 8.46 6.78
CA ALA A 122 -4.53 9.74 7.45
C ALA A 122 -5.61 10.02 8.51
N GLY A 123 -5.26 9.93 9.78
CA GLY A 123 -6.16 10.16 10.91
C GLY A 123 -7.08 8.98 11.21
N TYR A 124 -8.03 9.19 12.14
CA TYR A 124 -9.00 8.16 12.50
C TYR A 124 -10.09 8.00 11.44
N TYR A 125 -10.59 6.78 11.34
CA TYR A 125 -11.62 6.43 10.37
C TYR A 125 -13.02 6.76 10.93
N LEU A 126 -13.36 8.04 10.98
CA LEU A 126 -14.64 8.51 11.52
C LEU A 126 -15.67 8.68 10.40
N ARG A 127 -16.64 7.78 10.33
CA ARG A 127 -17.75 7.84 9.38
C ARG A 127 -19.05 7.25 9.94
N PRO A 128 -20.21 7.63 9.40
CA PRO A 128 -21.48 7.03 9.81
C PRO A 128 -21.47 5.51 9.61
N GLY A 129 -21.94 4.79 10.63
CA GLY A 129 -22.08 3.33 10.57
C GLY A 129 -20.79 2.52 10.76
N MET A 130 -19.68 3.16 11.15
CA MET A 130 -18.47 2.45 11.59
C MET A 130 -18.77 1.62 12.82
N ASP A 131 -18.00 0.55 13.01
CA ASP A 131 -18.09 -0.33 14.17
C ASP A 131 -16.84 -0.23 15.07
N TRP A 132 -16.85 -0.94 16.21
CA TRP A 132 -15.71 -0.97 17.11
C TRP A 132 -14.42 -1.50 16.48
N VAL A 133 -14.51 -2.43 15.53
CA VAL A 133 -13.34 -2.94 14.81
C VAL A 133 -12.73 -1.84 13.94
N ASP A 134 -13.58 -1.04 13.28
CA ASP A 134 -13.14 0.10 12.48
C ASP A 134 -12.40 1.16 13.29
N MET A 135 -12.79 1.36 14.58
CA MET A 135 -12.16 2.32 15.47
C MET A 135 -10.67 2.03 15.69
N PHE A 136 -10.32 0.76 15.88
CA PHE A 136 -8.92 0.38 16.18
C PHE A 136 -8.05 0.22 14.95
N ILE A 137 -8.64 -0.09 13.77
CA ILE A 137 -7.85 -0.26 12.54
C ILE A 137 -7.38 1.10 12.04
N GLY A 138 -6.08 1.26 11.88
CA GLY A 138 -5.46 2.52 11.46
C GLY A 138 -5.28 3.54 12.59
N SER A 139 -5.53 3.18 13.84
CA SER A 139 -5.34 4.05 15.02
C SER A 139 -3.87 4.23 15.44
N GLU A 140 -2.95 3.54 14.80
CA GLU A 140 -1.51 3.56 15.10
C GLU A 140 -1.16 3.28 16.58
N GLY A 141 -2.02 2.50 17.27
CA GLY A 141 -1.85 2.12 18.68
C GLY A 141 -2.24 3.21 19.69
N THR A 142 -2.83 4.31 19.26
CA THR A 142 -3.21 5.44 20.16
C THR A 142 -4.46 5.16 20.98
N LEU A 143 -5.34 4.26 20.55
CA LEU A 143 -6.59 3.91 21.21
C LEU A 143 -6.51 2.61 22.01
N GLY A 144 -5.47 1.82 21.84
CA GLY A 144 -5.26 0.55 22.50
C GLY A 144 -4.27 -0.33 21.75
N VAL A 145 -3.90 -1.45 22.37
CA VAL A 145 -2.95 -2.42 21.82
C VAL A 145 -3.71 -3.64 21.33
N VAL A 146 -3.72 -3.88 20.01
CA VAL A 146 -4.27 -5.11 19.45
C VAL A 146 -3.38 -6.28 19.87
N THR A 147 -3.97 -7.28 20.53
CA THR A 147 -3.26 -8.48 21.02
C THR A 147 -3.55 -9.72 20.17
N GLN A 148 -4.71 -9.79 19.54
CA GLN A 148 -5.14 -10.88 18.66
C GLN A 148 -6.15 -10.36 17.64
N ALA A 149 -6.19 -10.95 16.47
CA ALA A 149 -7.16 -10.66 15.43
C ALA A 149 -7.74 -11.94 14.84
N GLU A 150 -9.01 -11.89 14.46
CA GLU A 150 -9.63 -12.83 13.55
C GLU A 150 -9.70 -12.21 12.16
N LEU A 151 -9.07 -12.86 11.18
CA LEU A 151 -8.84 -12.35 9.84
C LEU A 151 -9.59 -13.20 8.83
N ARG A 152 -10.22 -12.56 7.85
CA ARG A 152 -10.88 -13.25 6.73
C ARG A 152 -9.83 -13.76 5.76
N LEU A 153 -9.92 -15.05 5.44
CA LEU A 153 -9.23 -15.67 4.31
C LEU A 153 -10.18 -15.82 3.13
N LEU A 154 -9.62 -15.82 1.93
CA LEU A 154 -10.34 -16.09 0.69
C LEU A 154 -9.84 -17.42 0.09
N PRO A 155 -10.64 -18.11 -0.72
CA PRO A 155 -10.14 -19.21 -1.54
C PRO A 155 -8.97 -18.73 -2.41
N ALA A 156 -7.97 -19.57 -2.58
CA ALA A 156 -6.90 -19.28 -3.53
C ALA A 156 -7.46 -19.26 -4.96
N PRO A 157 -7.01 -18.33 -5.83
CA PRO A 157 -7.38 -18.33 -7.23
C PRO A 157 -7.04 -19.65 -7.90
N ALA A 158 -7.89 -20.13 -8.82
CA ALA A 158 -7.68 -21.38 -9.56
C ALA A 158 -6.38 -21.33 -10.39
N ALA A 159 -6.14 -20.21 -11.08
CA ALA A 159 -4.91 -19.93 -11.78
C ALA A 159 -4.61 -18.43 -11.78
N LEU A 160 -3.36 -18.07 -12.06
CA LEU A 160 -2.89 -16.68 -12.08
C LEU A 160 -2.01 -16.45 -13.30
N LEU A 161 -2.28 -15.37 -14.02
CA LEU A 161 -1.36 -14.80 -14.98
C LEU A 161 -0.63 -13.63 -14.32
N GLY A 162 0.69 -13.61 -14.38
CA GLY A 162 1.51 -12.46 -14.08
C GLY A 162 2.23 -11.95 -15.31
N GLY A 163 2.53 -10.66 -15.37
CA GLY A 163 3.28 -10.11 -16.47
C GLY A 163 3.94 -8.77 -16.17
N VAL A 164 5.00 -8.47 -16.92
CA VAL A 164 5.62 -7.13 -17.00
C VAL A 164 5.59 -6.69 -18.44
N VAL A 165 4.90 -5.58 -18.69
CA VAL A 165 4.79 -4.97 -20.01
C VAL A 165 5.58 -3.68 -20.02
N PHE A 166 6.47 -3.54 -21.02
CA PHE A 166 7.32 -2.37 -21.20
C PHE A 166 6.71 -1.42 -22.25
N PHE A 167 6.85 -0.12 -22.02
CA PHE A 167 6.30 0.94 -22.85
C PHE A 167 7.39 1.97 -23.17
N ASP A 168 7.23 2.64 -24.31
CA ASP A 168 8.14 3.71 -24.75
C ASP A 168 8.06 4.94 -23.84
N ASP A 169 6.87 5.20 -23.27
CA ASP A 169 6.57 6.38 -22.46
C ASP A 169 5.45 6.14 -21.43
N ASP A 170 5.28 7.14 -20.55
CA ASP A 170 4.26 7.13 -19.50
C ASP A 170 2.83 7.18 -20.05
N ASP A 171 2.58 7.88 -21.16
CA ASP A 171 1.23 8.05 -21.69
C ASP A 171 0.68 6.72 -22.19
N ARG A 172 1.47 5.94 -22.91
CA ARG A 172 1.10 4.57 -23.34
C ARG A 172 0.89 3.63 -22.14
N ALA A 173 1.74 3.74 -21.13
CA ALA A 173 1.57 2.96 -19.90
C ALA A 173 0.25 3.34 -19.20
N MET A 174 -0.08 4.62 -19.12
CA MET A 174 -1.32 5.08 -18.50
C MET A 174 -2.57 4.72 -19.30
N ASP A 175 -2.52 4.70 -20.64
CA ASP A 175 -3.61 4.19 -21.48
C ASP A 175 -3.89 2.71 -21.17
N ALA A 176 -2.84 1.91 -21.00
CA ALA A 176 -2.96 0.51 -20.61
C ALA A 176 -3.57 0.36 -19.20
N VAL A 177 -3.12 1.17 -18.24
CA VAL A 177 -3.67 1.18 -16.86
C VAL A 177 -5.17 1.49 -16.87
N GLU A 178 -5.60 2.52 -17.60
CA GLU A 178 -7.00 2.92 -17.70
C GLU A 178 -7.86 1.80 -18.30
N ALA A 179 -7.37 1.13 -19.34
CA ALA A 179 -8.04 0.00 -19.96
C ALA A 179 -8.13 -1.22 -19.03
N TRP A 180 -7.02 -1.58 -18.38
CA TRP A 180 -6.95 -2.80 -17.55
C TRP A 180 -7.68 -2.67 -16.22
N ARG A 181 -7.76 -1.47 -15.65
CA ARG A 181 -8.50 -1.22 -14.40
C ARG A 181 -9.99 -1.59 -14.47
N ALA A 182 -10.57 -1.62 -15.66
CA ALA A 182 -11.97 -1.98 -15.86
C ALA A 182 -12.22 -3.49 -15.73
N ASP A 183 -11.18 -4.32 -15.82
CA ASP A 183 -11.30 -5.77 -15.71
C ASP A 183 -11.33 -6.21 -14.24
N PRO A 184 -12.44 -6.80 -13.77
CA PRO A 184 -12.59 -7.22 -12.37
C PRO A 184 -11.69 -8.39 -11.97
N SER A 185 -11.06 -9.10 -12.91
CA SER A 185 -10.12 -10.18 -12.65
C SER A 185 -8.69 -9.69 -12.38
N MET A 186 -8.39 -8.41 -12.66
CA MET A 186 -7.09 -7.82 -12.33
C MET A 186 -6.90 -7.70 -10.83
N ARG A 187 -5.85 -8.33 -10.31
CA ARG A 187 -5.51 -8.34 -8.88
C ARG A 187 -4.67 -7.15 -8.44
N MET A 188 -3.69 -6.80 -9.26
CA MET A 188 -2.80 -5.66 -9.06
C MET A 188 -2.36 -5.07 -10.39
N ILE A 189 -2.04 -3.78 -10.36
CA ILE A 189 -1.44 -3.03 -11.45
C ILE A 189 -0.41 -2.09 -10.84
N GLU A 190 0.88 -2.35 -11.12
CA GLU A 190 2.04 -1.64 -10.56
C GLU A 190 2.79 -0.92 -11.68
N TYR A 191 3.16 0.32 -11.43
CA TYR A 191 3.87 1.17 -12.39
C TYR A 191 5.33 1.35 -12.00
N PHE A 192 6.19 1.45 -13.01
CA PHE A 192 7.61 1.78 -12.90
C PHE A 192 7.95 2.83 -13.95
N ASP A 193 8.50 3.94 -13.51
CA ASP A 193 8.98 4.98 -14.42
C ASP A 193 10.35 4.66 -15.00
N ARG A 194 10.80 5.47 -15.96
CA ARG A 194 12.12 5.35 -16.58
C ARG A 194 13.25 5.31 -15.54
N GLY A 195 13.23 6.23 -14.56
CA GLY A 195 14.26 6.26 -13.51
C GLY A 195 14.29 4.98 -12.67
N SER A 196 13.12 4.37 -12.41
CA SER A 196 13.01 3.07 -11.75
C SER A 196 13.62 1.95 -12.60
N LEU A 197 13.34 1.96 -13.90
CA LEU A 197 13.85 0.97 -14.85
C LEU A 197 15.36 1.10 -15.07
N ASP A 198 15.89 2.32 -15.08
CA ASP A 198 17.34 2.58 -15.14
C ASP A 198 18.05 1.95 -13.92
N LEU A 199 17.49 2.11 -12.71
CA LEU A 199 18.00 1.46 -11.51
C LEU A 199 17.93 -0.08 -11.59
N LEU A 200 16.95 -0.63 -12.32
CA LEU A 200 16.77 -2.06 -12.54
C LEU A 200 17.55 -2.58 -13.75
N HIS A 201 18.32 -1.72 -14.45
CA HIS A 201 19.05 -2.04 -15.68
C HIS A 201 18.16 -2.56 -16.81
N ARG A 202 17.01 -1.91 -17.02
CA ARG A 202 16.02 -2.20 -18.06
C ARG A 202 15.76 -0.96 -18.89
N PRO A 203 16.21 -0.89 -20.15
CA PRO A 203 16.07 0.30 -21.00
C PRO A 203 14.65 0.38 -21.58
N ALA A 204 13.74 1.07 -20.88
CA ALA A 204 12.39 1.38 -21.37
C ALA A 204 11.90 2.71 -20.79
N GLY A 205 10.85 3.29 -21.38
CA GLY A 205 10.26 4.54 -20.90
C GLY A 205 9.44 4.37 -19.63
N ALA A 206 8.65 3.29 -19.57
CA ALA A 206 7.85 2.89 -18.42
C ALA A 206 7.61 1.38 -18.45
N ALA A 207 7.14 0.81 -17.32
CA ALA A 207 6.64 -0.56 -17.28
C ALA A 207 5.43 -0.70 -16.36
N ILE A 208 4.58 -1.67 -16.67
CA ILE A 208 3.47 -2.10 -15.82
C ILE A 208 3.68 -3.57 -15.47
N LEU A 209 3.76 -3.87 -14.17
CA LEU A 209 3.64 -5.22 -13.63
C LEU A 209 2.19 -5.45 -13.22
N PHE A 210 1.62 -6.57 -13.63
CA PHE A 210 0.25 -6.93 -13.27
C PHE A 210 0.12 -8.39 -12.81
N GLU A 211 -0.95 -8.66 -12.08
CA GLU A 211 -1.48 -10.01 -11.84
C GLU A 211 -2.97 -10.04 -12.20
N GLN A 212 -3.38 -11.11 -12.86
CA GLN A 212 -4.79 -11.39 -13.23
C GLN A 212 -5.20 -12.77 -12.77
N GLU A 213 -6.39 -12.89 -12.20
CA GLU A 213 -7.00 -14.18 -11.90
C GLU A 213 -7.59 -14.82 -13.15
N LEU A 214 -7.38 -16.11 -13.28
CA LEU A 214 -7.89 -16.92 -14.37
C LEU A 214 -8.80 -18.02 -13.84
N ALA A 215 -9.76 -18.46 -14.66
CA ALA A 215 -10.61 -19.60 -14.35
C ALA A 215 -9.84 -20.93 -14.41
N SER A 216 -8.80 -21.01 -15.26
CA SER A 216 -7.87 -22.13 -15.39
C SER A 216 -6.59 -21.66 -16.08
N GLU A 217 -5.57 -22.51 -16.19
CA GLU A 217 -4.35 -22.23 -16.97
C GLU A 217 -4.62 -22.11 -18.48
N ASP A 218 -5.69 -22.74 -18.97
CA ASP A 218 -6.12 -22.69 -20.39
C ASP A 218 -7.15 -21.57 -20.64
N ASP A 219 -7.24 -20.57 -19.78
CA ASP A 219 -8.18 -19.45 -19.93
C ASP A 219 -7.89 -18.65 -21.22
N PRO A 220 -8.91 -18.40 -22.09
CA PRO A 220 -8.74 -17.65 -23.36
C PRO A 220 -8.15 -16.24 -23.18
N VAL A 221 -8.20 -15.70 -21.98
CA VAL A 221 -7.57 -14.42 -21.65
C VAL A 221 -6.05 -14.45 -21.93
N VAL A 222 -5.39 -15.58 -21.75
CA VAL A 222 -3.96 -15.75 -22.03
C VAL A 222 -3.65 -15.46 -23.50
N ASP A 223 -4.43 -16.04 -24.42
CA ASP A 223 -4.28 -15.80 -25.87
C ASP A 223 -4.56 -14.33 -26.22
N SER A 224 -5.53 -13.72 -25.55
CA SER A 224 -5.84 -12.29 -25.72
C SER A 224 -4.66 -11.40 -25.33
N TRP A 225 -3.91 -11.74 -24.28
CA TRP A 225 -2.70 -11.03 -23.90
C TRP A 225 -1.59 -11.21 -24.92
N ILE A 226 -1.36 -12.43 -25.41
CA ILE A 226 -0.36 -12.72 -26.45
C ILE A 226 -0.65 -11.88 -27.71
N GLN A 227 -1.92 -11.81 -28.13
CA GLN A 227 -2.33 -11.02 -29.30
C GLN A 227 -2.17 -9.52 -29.10
N ARG A 228 -2.57 -8.98 -27.94
CA ARG A 228 -2.45 -7.54 -27.62
C ARG A 228 -1.00 -7.05 -27.61
N LEU A 229 -0.08 -7.93 -27.29
CA LEU A 229 1.33 -7.61 -27.11
C LEU A 229 2.21 -8.12 -28.27
N ALA A 230 1.61 -8.76 -29.28
CA ALA A 230 2.29 -9.13 -30.50
C ALA A 230 2.88 -7.88 -31.15
N GLY A 231 4.21 -7.75 -31.11
CA GLY A 231 4.93 -6.58 -31.64
C GLY A 231 5.28 -5.50 -30.60
N SER A 232 4.91 -5.67 -29.33
CA SER A 232 5.46 -4.85 -28.23
C SER A 232 6.86 -5.32 -27.83
N MET A 233 7.66 -4.39 -27.26
CA MET A 233 8.99 -4.69 -26.70
C MET A 233 8.92 -5.90 -25.73
N ASP A 234 10.07 -6.49 -25.40
CA ASP A 234 10.30 -7.66 -24.55
C ASP A 234 9.39 -7.74 -23.29
N SER A 235 8.11 -8.04 -23.47
CA SER A 235 7.15 -8.22 -22.39
C SER A 235 7.26 -9.63 -21.80
N TRP A 236 7.09 -9.75 -20.49
CA TRP A 236 7.21 -11.02 -19.78
C TRP A 236 5.85 -11.48 -19.30
N PHE A 237 5.59 -12.78 -19.43
CA PHE A 237 4.37 -13.43 -18.95
C PHE A 237 4.68 -14.75 -18.31
N ALA A 238 3.93 -15.10 -17.28
CA ALA A 238 4.05 -16.38 -16.63
C ALA A 238 2.74 -16.82 -15.97
N LEU A 239 2.41 -18.08 -16.17
CA LEU A 239 1.39 -18.82 -15.45
C LEU A 239 1.99 -19.56 -14.25
N SER A 240 3.21 -20.07 -14.36
CA SER A 240 3.85 -20.82 -13.28
C SER A 240 4.15 -19.92 -12.06
N ALA A 241 3.94 -20.46 -10.88
CA ALA A 241 4.26 -19.74 -9.63
C ALA A 241 5.75 -19.40 -9.54
N ARG A 242 6.63 -20.26 -10.06
CA ARG A 242 8.09 -20.07 -10.09
C ARG A 242 8.47 -18.84 -10.90
N ASP A 243 7.90 -18.69 -12.10
CA ASP A 243 8.26 -17.59 -13.00
C ASP A 243 7.63 -16.28 -12.51
N ARG A 244 6.39 -16.30 -11.96
CA ARG A 244 5.80 -15.13 -11.30
C ARG A 244 6.62 -14.65 -10.10
N GLU A 245 7.33 -15.54 -9.42
CA GLU A 245 8.25 -15.15 -8.34
C GLU A 245 9.39 -14.26 -8.86
N SER A 246 9.87 -14.46 -10.11
CA SER A 246 10.85 -13.55 -10.70
C SER A 246 10.33 -12.13 -10.89
N PHE A 247 9.03 -11.96 -11.19
CA PHE A 247 8.38 -10.65 -11.28
C PHE A 247 8.24 -9.99 -9.90
N ARG A 248 7.95 -10.77 -8.88
CA ARG A 248 7.96 -10.29 -7.50
C ARG A 248 9.34 -9.81 -7.09
N GLN A 249 10.40 -10.56 -7.42
CA GLN A 249 11.78 -10.17 -7.17
C GLN A 249 12.15 -8.89 -7.94
N PHE A 250 11.74 -8.77 -9.20
CA PHE A 250 11.92 -7.55 -9.98
C PHE A 250 11.32 -6.33 -9.27
N ARG A 251 10.08 -6.44 -8.77
CA ARG A 251 9.42 -5.38 -8.00
C ARG A 251 10.17 -5.05 -6.70
N HIS A 252 10.56 -6.08 -5.95
CA HIS A 252 11.19 -5.91 -4.64
C HIS A 252 12.63 -5.38 -4.73
N ALA A 253 13.33 -5.64 -5.82
CA ALA A 253 14.68 -5.12 -6.03
C ALA A 253 14.72 -3.58 -6.09
N LEU A 254 13.66 -2.92 -6.56
CA LEU A 254 13.66 -1.47 -6.72
C LEU A 254 13.75 -0.70 -5.38
N PRO A 255 12.92 -0.95 -4.35
CA PRO A 255 13.09 -0.30 -3.05
C PRO A 255 14.47 -0.50 -2.43
N GLU A 256 15.08 -1.66 -2.61
CA GLU A 256 16.44 -1.95 -2.14
C GLU A 256 17.46 -1.07 -2.86
N ARG A 257 17.43 -1.01 -4.20
CA ARG A 257 18.32 -0.16 -5.00
C ARG A 257 18.16 1.32 -4.71
N VAL A 258 16.94 1.79 -4.51
CA VAL A 258 16.65 3.15 -4.06
C VAL A 258 17.30 3.43 -2.71
N ASN A 259 17.12 2.54 -1.73
CA ASN A 259 17.72 2.69 -0.40
C ASN A 259 19.24 2.66 -0.45
N ASP A 260 19.83 1.80 -1.28
CA ASP A 260 21.29 1.71 -1.45
C ASP A 260 21.87 2.96 -2.13
N THR A 261 21.15 3.53 -3.09
CA THR A 261 21.57 4.77 -3.74
C THR A 261 21.64 5.92 -2.74
N VAL A 262 20.58 6.15 -1.95
CA VAL A 262 20.59 7.27 -0.97
C VAL A 262 21.55 7.02 0.17
N ARG A 263 21.75 5.75 0.59
CA ARG A 263 22.74 5.40 1.61
C ARG A 263 24.17 5.70 1.14
N ARG A 264 24.48 5.41 -0.11
CA ARG A 264 25.78 5.76 -0.72
C ARG A 264 26.00 7.26 -0.79
N ASN A 265 24.93 8.05 -0.98
CA ASN A 265 24.97 9.50 -0.93
C ASN A 265 25.11 10.05 0.50
N GLY A 266 24.96 9.23 1.54
CA GLY A 266 24.99 9.65 2.94
C GLY A 266 23.67 10.23 3.46
N PHE A 267 22.56 10.08 2.72
CA PHE A 267 21.26 10.67 3.02
C PHE A 267 20.16 9.60 3.18
N LEU A 268 18.95 10.07 3.50
CA LEU A 268 17.72 9.27 3.49
C LEU A 268 16.85 9.72 2.32
N LYS A 269 16.16 8.77 1.70
CA LYS A 269 15.18 9.09 0.65
C LYS A 269 14.03 9.91 1.19
N LEU A 270 13.53 10.82 0.39
CA LEU A 270 12.27 11.52 0.64
C LEU A 270 11.17 10.81 -0.16
N GLY A 271 10.24 10.19 0.54
CA GLY A 271 9.20 9.34 -0.06
C GLY A 271 7.80 9.87 0.20
N SER A 272 6.98 9.92 -0.87
CA SER A 272 5.55 10.20 -0.78
C SER A 272 4.74 8.96 -0.37
N ASP A 273 3.50 9.22 0.05
CA ASP A 273 2.48 8.20 0.36
C ASP A 273 1.08 8.76 0.00
N TYR A 274 1.01 9.50 -1.10
CA TYR A 274 -0.18 10.23 -1.50
C TYR A 274 -0.94 9.43 -2.55
N ALA A 275 -2.26 9.30 -2.37
CA ALA A 275 -3.14 8.77 -3.39
C ALA A 275 -4.14 9.83 -3.83
N VAL A 276 -4.62 9.69 -5.06
CA VAL A 276 -5.65 10.56 -5.65
C VAL A 276 -6.84 9.71 -6.13
N PRO A 277 -8.00 10.31 -6.42
CA PRO A 277 -9.06 9.61 -7.14
C PRO A 277 -8.54 9.05 -8.47
N ALA A 278 -9.05 7.91 -8.86
CA ALA A 278 -8.57 7.17 -10.05
C ALA A 278 -8.57 8.02 -11.33
N GLU A 279 -9.60 8.82 -11.51
CA GLU A 279 -9.76 9.75 -12.64
C GLU A 279 -8.76 10.91 -12.63
N ARG A 280 -8.00 11.08 -11.53
CA ARG A 280 -6.96 12.10 -11.37
C ARG A 280 -5.54 11.53 -11.44
N ASN A 281 -5.40 10.22 -11.66
CA ASN A 281 -4.11 9.54 -11.64
C ASN A 281 -3.12 10.13 -12.67
N ARG A 282 -3.55 10.26 -13.94
CA ARG A 282 -2.74 10.85 -15.03
C ARG A 282 -2.37 12.31 -14.73
N GLU A 283 -3.30 13.12 -14.22
CA GLU A 283 -3.02 14.51 -13.83
C GLU A 283 -1.95 14.58 -12.75
N MET A 284 -2.02 13.69 -11.75
CA MET A 284 -1.05 13.69 -10.66
C MET A 284 0.32 13.20 -11.13
N LEU A 285 0.41 12.17 -11.97
CA LEU A 285 1.66 11.70 -12.56
C LEU A 285 2.33 12.80 -13.39
N ALA A 286 1.58 13.48 -14.27
CA ALA A 286 2.09 14.58 -15.08
C ALA A 286 2.58 15.75 -14.20
N TYR A 287 1.90 16.02 -13.07
CA TYR A 287 2.32 17.02 -12.10
C TYR A 287 3.64 16.63 -11.43
N TYR A 288 3.78 15.38 -10.95
CA TYR A 288 5.02 14.86 -10.39
C TYR A 288 6.18 15.02 -11.37
N ARG A 289 6.01 14.53 -12.62
CA ARG A 289 7.03 14.63 -13.66
C ARG A 289 7.54 16.05 -13.86
N ARG A 290 6.64 16.97 -14.14
CA ARG A 290 7.00 18.38 -14.43
C ARG A 290 7.79 18.99 -13.28
N ARG A 291 7.41 18.72 -12.03
CA ARG A 291 8.06 19.34 -10.86
C ARG A 291 9.40 18.68 -10.55
N LEU A 292 9.48 17.37 -10.69
CA LEU A 292 10.69 16.59 -10.43
C LEU A 292 11.76 16.84 -11.49
N GLU A 293 11.40 16.86 -12.77
CA GLU A 293 12.36 17.20 -13.84
C GLU A 293 12.93 18.61 -13.69
N ALA A 294 12.13 19.56 -13.24
CA ALA A 294 12.60 20.93 -13.02
C ALA A 294 13.56 21.05 -11.83
N GLN A 295 13.45 20.21 -10.80
CA GLN A 295 14.18 20.37 -9.55
C GLN A 295 15.20 19.27 -9.26
N PHE A 296 14.95 18.05 -9.70
CA PHE A 296 15.74 16.86 -9.40
C PHE A 296 15.98 16.00 -10.66
N PRO A 297 16.41 16.56 -11.81
CA PRO A 297 16.58 15.78 -13.03
C PRO A 297 17.48 14.56 -12.79
N GLY A 298 16.99 13.36 -13.12
CA GLY A 298 17.70 12.08 -12.95
C GLY A 298 17.95 11.65 -11.49
N ARG A 299 17.40 12.36 -10.50
CA ARG A 299 17.57 12.03 -9.07
C ARG A 299 16.25 11.76 -8.35
N TYR A 300 15.36 11.07 -9.02
CA TYR A 300 14.09 10.60 -8.47
C TYR A 300 13.65 9.33 -9.17
N VAL A 301 12.70 8.63 -8.57
CA VAL A 301 11.96 7.53 -9.17
C VAL A 301 10.48 7.62 -8.79
N ILE A 302 9.60 7.18 -9.71
CA ILE A 302 8.16 7.08 -9.47
C ILE A 302 7.74 5.63 -9.75
N PHE A 303 7.20 4.96 -8.76
CA PHE A 303 6.70 3.59 -8.91
C PHE A 303 5.58 3.29 -7.92
N GLY A 304 4.88 2.18 -8.10
CA GLY A 304 3.91 1.68 -7.12
C GLY A 304 2.51 1.45 -7.70
N HIS A 305 1.53 1.49 -6.83
CA HIS A 305 0.17 0.98 -6.96
C HIS A 305 -0.70 1.84 -7.89
N VAL A 306 -0.35 1.89 -9.19
CA VAL A 306 -1.04 2.74 -10.17
C VAL A 306 -2.50 2.34 -10.35
N GLY A 307 -2.85 1.06 -10.16
CA GLY A 307 -4.22 0.60 -10.13
C GLY A 307 -5.07 1.32 -9.07
N ASP A 308 -4.49 1.64 -7.93
CA ASP A 308 -5.09 2.40 -6.83
C ASP A 308 -4.90 3.92 -6.95
N ALA A 309 -4.33 4.41 -8.04
CA ALA A 309 -3.90 5.81 -8.18
C ALA A 309 -3.02 6.28 -7.01
N HIS A 310 -2.16 5.38 -6.53
CA HIS A 310 -1.23 5.57 -5.44
C HIS A 310 0.20 5.31 -5.93
N LEU A 311 0.85 6.36 -6.41
CA LEU A 311 2.22 6.35 -6.90
C LEU A 311 3.17 6.89 -5.82
N HIS A 312 4.24 6.15 -5.55
CA HIS A 312 5.31 6.58 -4.66
C HIS A 312 6.35 7.38 -5.45
N VAL A 313 6.49 8.65 -5.13
CA VAL A 313 7.66 9.45 -5.52
C VAL A 313 8.75 9.21 -4.50
N ASN A 314 9.97 8.94 -4.94
CA ASN A 314 11.15 8.90 -4.09
C ASN A 314 12.21 9.84 -4.69
N ILE A 315 12.53 10.94 -3.99
CA ILE A 315 13.66 11.81 -4.31
C ILE A 315 14.92 11.20 -3.68
N LEU A 316 16.01 11.25 -4.42
CA LEU A 316 17.33 10.71 -4.06
C LEU A 316 18.30 11.85 -3.74
N PRO A 317 18.27 12.43 -2.51
CA PRO A 317 19.11 13.56 -2.18
C PRO A 317 20.60 13.22 -2.26
N ALA A 318 21.40 14.22 -2.64
CA ALA A 318 22.86 14.15 -2.65
C ALA A 318 23.52 15.31 -1.86
N SER A 319 22.71 16.19 -1.24
CA SER A 319 23.14 17.29 -0.38
C SER A 319 22.07 17.66 0.64
N ASP A 320 22.43 18.43 1.67
CA ASP A 320 21.47 19.00 2.63
C ASP A 320 20.49 19.96 1.96
N GLU A 321 20.94 20.71 0.96
CA GLU A 321 20.09 21.58 0.14
C GLU A 321 19.01 20.75 -0.60
N ASP A 322 19.39 19.59 -1.16
CA ASP A 322 18.45 18.67 -1.77
C ASP A 322 17.40 18.14 -0.76
N CYS A 323 17.83 17.90 0.48
CA CYS A 323 16.90 17.45 1.54
C CYS A 323 15.87 18.55 1.87
N LEU A 324 16.28 19.78 1.99
CA LEU A 324 15.39 20.91 2.27
C LEU A 324 14.41 21.13 1.11
N ARG A 325 14.95 21.33 -0.10
CA ARG A 325 14.16 21.56 -1.31
C ARG A 325 13.22 20.40 -1.64
N GLY A 326 13.70 19.17 -1.45
CA GLY A 326 12.88 17.96 -1.65
C GLY A 326 11.76 17.83 -0.63
N SER A 327 11.99 18.25 0.63
CA SER A 327 10.95 18.25 1.67
C SER A 327 9.85 19.27 1.35
N GLU A 328 10.20 20.45 0.85
CA GLU A 328 9.24 21.46 0.38
C GLU A 328 8.42 20.93 -0.81
N LEU A 329 9.08 20.25 -1.75
CA LEU A 329 8.40 19.64 -2.89
C LEU A 329 7.45 18.51 -2.47
N MET A 330 7.82 17.69 -1.47
CA MET A 330 6.92 16.70 -0.91
C MET A 330 5.66 17.34 -0.29
N LEU A 331 5.81 18.47 0.39
CA LEU A 331 4.68 19.21 0.95
C LEU A 331 3.79 19.81 -0.17
N GLU A 332 4.40 20.29 -1.25
CA GLU A 332 3.67 20.74 -2.45
C GLU A 332 2.85 19.60 -3.06
N PHE A 333 3.43 18.40 -3.17
CA PHE A 333 2.75 17.21 -3.67
C PHE A 333 1.57 16.79 -2.77
N ALA A 334 1.73 16.88 -1.44
CA ALA A 334 0.65 16.63 -0.50
C ALA A 334 -0.53 17.58 -0.72
N ARG A 335 -0.26 18.89 -0.86
CA ARG A 335 -1.29 19.90 -1.16
C ARG A 335 -1.99 19.63 -2.50
N LYS A 336 -1.22 19.27 -3.53
CA LYS A 336 -1.79 18.91 -4.84
C LYS A 336 -2.69 17.68 -4.74
N ALA A 337 -2.28 16.63 -4.04
CA ALA A 337 -3.09 15.43 -3.83
C ALA A 337 -4.43 15.76 -3.16
N VAL A 338 -4.40 16.54 -2.07
CA VAL A 338 -5.62 16.99 -1.38
C VAL A 338 -6.50 17.84 -2.29
N SER A 339 -5.93 18.76 -3.06
CA SER A 339 -6.69 19.60 -4.01
C SER A 339 -7.41 18.80 -5.08
N LEU A 340 -6.93 17.59 -5.39
CA LEU A 340 -7.57 16.65 -6.31
C LEU A 340 -8.61 15.73 -5.63
N GLY A 341 -8.86 15.91 -4.33
CA GLY A 341 -9.74 15.05 -3.54
C GLY A 341 -9.07 13.77 -3.02
N GLY A 342 -7.74 13.77 -2.99
CA GLY A 342 -6.89 12.67 -2.55
C GLY A 342 -6.54 12.68 -1.07
N THR A 343 -5.54 11.89 -0.68
CA THR A 343 -5.07 11.71 0.69
C THR A 343 -3.58 11.97 0.85
N VAL A 344 -3.21 12.47 2.04
CA VAL A 344 -1.81 12.68 2.43
C VAL A 344 -1.13 11.42 2.99
N SER A 345 -1.89 10.36 3.23
CA SER A 345 -1.35 9.03 3.57
C SER A 345 -2.31 7.95 3.09
N ALA A 346 -1.82 7.10 2.20
CA ALA A 346 -2.58 6.01 1.61
C ALA A 346 -2.39 4.68 2.37
N GLU A 347 -1.14 4.38 2.81
CA GLU A 347 -0.77 3.08 3.40
C GLU A 347 0.04 3.16 4.69
N HIS A 348 0.94 4.15 4.81
CA HIS A 348 1.98 4.12 5.83
C HIS A 348 1.54 4.64 7.19
N GLY A 349 0.36 5.25 7.29
CA GLY A 349 -0.01 6.08 8.42
C GLY A 349 0.84 7.37 8.46
N LEU A 350 0.62 8.18 9.44
CA LEU A 350 1.34 9.46 9.61
C LEU A 350 2.45 9.37 10.66
N GLY A 351 2.21 8.64 11.73
CA GLY A 351 3.13 8.56 12.85
C GLY A 351 3.52 9.93 13.36
N LYS A 352 4.66 10.00 14.03
CA LYS A 352 5.17 11.25 14.63
C LYS A 352 5.75 12.23 13.60
N ARG A 353 6.27 11.72 12.48
CA ARG A 353 7.00 12.56 11.49
C ARG A 353 6.09 13.25 10.49
N LYS A 354 4.94 12.68 10.19
CA LYS A 354 4.01 13.18 9.16
C LYS A 354 2.68 13.71 9.73
N ALA A 355 2.49 13.70 11.05
CA ALA A 355 1.27 14.19 11.70
C ALA A 355 0.88 15.62 11.29
N HIS A 356 1.87 16.48 10.99
CA HIS A 356 1.65 17.84 10.50
C HIS A 356 0.86 17.89 9.17
N LEU A 357 0.83 16.81 8.39
CA LEU A 357 0.06 16.73 7.14
C LEU A 357 -1.45 16.63 7.38
N LEU A 358 -1.88 16.25 8.60
CA LEU A 358 -3.33 16.21 8.92
C LEU A 358 -4.00 17.57 8.71
N GLY A 359 -3.33 18.66 9.04
CA GLY A 359 -3.85 20.01 8.82
C GLY A 359 -3.98 20.43 7.35
N LEU A 360 -3.40 19.66 6.41
CA LEU A 360 -3.66 19.82 4.98
C LEU A 360 -4.91 19.06 4.53
N GLN A 361 -5.17 17.92 5.18
CA GLN A 361 -6.27 17.01 4.83
C GLN A 361 -7.59 17.45 5.45
N TYR A 362 -7.57 17.95 6.68
CA TYR A 362 -8.73 18.23 7.51
C TYR A 362 -8.72 19.64 8.06
N GLY A 363 -9.90 20.25 8.17
CA GLY A 363 -10.10 21.52 8.86
C GLY A 363 -10.01 21.40 10.38
N ALA A 364 -9.90 22.53 11.09
CA ALA A 364 -9.77 22.55 12.55
C ALA A 364 -10.91 21.78 13.26
N SER A 365 -12.16 21.96 12.82
CA SER A 365 -13.33 21.27 13.40
C SER A 365 -13.27 19.73 13.21
N ASP A 366 -12.70 19.24 12.10
CA ASP A 366 -12.56 17.80 11.86
C ASP A 366 -11.43 17.22 12.73
N LEU A 367 -10.36 17.98 12.93
CA LEU A 367 -9.25 17.59 13.81
C LEU A 367 -9.67 17.53 15.28
N GLU A 368 -10.55 18.42 15.72
CA GLU A 368 -11.11 18.37 17.08
C GLU A 368 -12.00 17.14 17.30
N ARG A 369 -12.64 16.63 16.24
CA ARG A 369 -13.44 15.40 16.33
C ARG A 369 -12.60 14.14 16.36
N MET A 370 -11.37 14.18 15.88
CA MET A 370 -10.41 13.08 15.89
C MET A 370 -9.71 12.94 17.25
#